data_7e9367b22d5124ce2369125ccc458400
#
_entry.id   7e9367b22d5124ce2369125ccc458400
#
_cell.length_a   1.000
_cell.length_b   1.000
_cell.length_c   1.000
_cell.angle_alpha   90.00
_cell.angle_beta   90.00
_cell.angle_gamma   90.00
#
_symmetry.space_group_name_H-M   'P 1'
#
loop_
_entity.id
_entity.type
_entity.pdbx_description
1 polymer ?
#
loop_
_entity_poly.entity_id
_entity_poly.type
_entity_poly.pdbx_seq_one_letter_code
_entity_poly.pdbx_strand_id
1 'polypeptide(L)'
;MEDATTRFKAAGVQVIISSQTPPNPFRGHAGATPVNVLYAKAVAEKTGVAFVDHFSLTRDEYLDLGAAAVNEMLPSDGIHTTLAGAEVAARSFIRGVLCAGFVNPLYPYVTAEARIVSLSPAER
;
A
#
# COMPACT_ATOMS: atom_id res chain seq x y z
N MET A 1 1.61 -16.06 -8.35
CA MET A 1 1.47 -14.62 -8.72
C MET A 1 1.98 -14.36 -10.13
N GLU A 2 3.21 -14.71 -10.49
CA GLU A 2 3.80 -14.48 -11.83
C GLU A 2 2.95 -15.05 -12.98
N ASP A 3 2.54 -16.31 -12.89
CA ASP A 3 1.70 -16.96 -13.91
C ASP A 3 0.35 -16.24 -14.10
N ALA A 4 -0.31 -15.85 -13.02
CA ALA A 4 -1.56 -15.09 -13.08
C ALA A 4 -1.34 -13.71 -13.74
N THR A 5 -0.28 -12.99 -13.38
CA THR A 5 0.07 -11.71 -13.99
C THR A 5 0.28 -11.85 -15.49
N THR A 6 1.02 -12.86 -15.91
CA THR A 6 1.30 -13.13 -17.33
C THR A 6 0.02 -13.43 -18.10
N ARG A 7 -0.89 -14.25 -17.56
CA ARG A 7 -2.18 -14.57 -18.18
C ARG A 7 -3.08 -13.35 -18.32
N PHE A 8 -3.20 -12.53 -17.30
CA PHE A 8 -3.99 -11.30 -17.37
C PHE A 8 -3.44 -10.31 -18.40
N LYS A 9 -2.12 -10.13 -18.45
CA LYS A 9 -1.49 -9.31 -19.50
C LYS A 9 -1.76 -9.85 -20.89
N ALA A 10 -1.65 -11.15 -21.11
CA ALA A 10 -1.96 -11.79 -22.39
C ALA A 10 -3.43 -11.61 -22.81
N ALA A 11 -4.33 -11.47 -21.86
CA ALA A 11 -5.74 -11.15 -22.08
C ALA A 11 -6.03 -9.64 -22.28
N GLY A 12 -4.99 -8.80 -22.32
CA GLY A 12 -5.14 -7.34 -22.50
C GLY A 12 -5.54 -6.59 -21.23
N VAL A 13 -5.48 -7.24 -20.07
CA VAL A 13 -5.80 -6.60 -18.79
C VAL A 13 -4.59 -5.82 -18.28
N GLN A 14 -4.83 -4.59 -17.82
CA GLN A 14 -3.82 -3.82 -17.09
C GLN A 14 -3.69 -4.35 -15.66
N VAL A 15 -2.50 -4.82 -15.30
CA VAL A 15 -2.23 -5.43 -14.01
C VAL A 15 -1.40 -4.50 -13.15
N ILE A 16 -1.80 -4.38 -11.89
CA ILE A 16 -1.04 -3.72 -10.84
C ILE A 16 -0.81 -4.74 -9.73
N ILE A 17 0.39 -4.81 -9.20
CA ILE A 17 0.72 -5.60 -8.02
C ILE A 17 0.90 -4.64 -6.85
N SER A 18 0.16 -4.87 -5.77
CA SER A 18 0.34 -4.20 -4.49
C SER A 18 0.94 -5.15 -3.48
N SER A 19 1.84 -4.66 -2.64
CA SER A 19 2.19 -5.39 -1.44
C SER A 19 1.03 -5.39 -0.44
N GLN A 20 1.09 -6.30 0.53
CA GLN A 20 0.15 -6.34 1.65
C GLN A 20 0.29 -5.10 2.54
N THR A 21 -0.73 -4.78 3.35
CA THR A 21 -0.62 -3.81 4.44
C THR A 21 0.21 -4.38 5.60
N PRO A 22 0.92 -3.55 6.38
CA PRO A 22 1.67 -4.00 7.54
C PRO A 22 0.75 -4.31 8.72
N PRO A 23 1.14 -5.23 9.61
CA PRO A 23 0.56 -5.32 10.93
C PRO A 23 0.95 -4.10 11.77
N ASN A 24 0.35 -3.96 12.96
CA ASN A 24 0.67 -2.91 13.92
C ASN A 24 2.16 -2.94 14.30
N PRO A 25 2.96 -1.93 13.92
CA PRO A 25 4.40 -1.92 14.16
C PRO A 25 4.78 -1.81 15.64
N PHE A 26 3.83 -1.40 16.50
CA PHE A 26 4.06 -1.21 17.93
C PHE A 26 3.75 -2.47 18.77
N ARG A 27 3.28 -3.56 18.15
CA ARG A 27 2.94 -4.84 18.80
C ARG A 27 3.94 -5.96 18.47
N GLY A 28 5.24 -5.67 18.46
CA GLY A 28 6.28 -6.67 18.23
C GLY A 28 6.50 -7.08 16.77
N HIS A 29 5.88 -6.40 15.83
CA HIS A 29 6.03 -6.63 14.39
C HIS A 29 6.88 -5.57 13.68
N ALA A 30 7.55 -4.70 14.44
CA ALA A 30 8.50 -3.71 13.92
C ALA A 30 9.78 -4.44 13.46
N GLY A 31 9.80 -4.85 12.23
CA GLY A 31 10.91 -5.63 11.69
C GLY A 31 11.19 -5.38 10.22
N ALA A 32 12.04 -6.22 9.66
CA ALA A 32 12.39 -6.20 8.26
C ALA A 32 11.15 -6.32 7.35
N THR A 33 11.28 -5.80 6.14
CA THR A 33 10.25 -5.95 5.11
C THR A 33 9.94 -7.44 4.92
N PRO A 34 8.66 -7.87 5.03
CA PRO A 34 8.30 -9.27 4.87
C PRO A 34 8.69 -9.82 3.50
N VAL A 35 9.09 -11.07 3.46
CA VAL A 35 9.48 -11.74 2.22
C VAL A 35 8.41 -11.67 1.13
N ASN A 36 7.13 -11.67 1.51
CA ASN A 36 6.01 -11.55 0.57
C ASN A 36 6.00 -10.20 -0.17
N VAL A 37 6.42 -9.12 0.49
CA VAL A 37 6.56 -7.79 -0.15
C VAL A 37 7.68 -7.83 -1.19
N LEU A 38 8.81 -8.46 -0.84
CA LEU A 38 9.94 -8.62 -1.76
C LEU A 38 9.56 -9.48 -2.98
N TYR A 39 8.80 -10.56 -2.78
CA TYR A 39 8.30 -11.38 -3.89
C TYR A 39 7.31 -10.61 -4.77
N ALA A 40 6.39 -9.86 -4.19
CA ALA A 40 5.44 -9.04 -4.95
C ALA A 40 6.17 -8.04 -5.84
N LYS A 41 7.19 -7.34 -5.29
CA LYS A 41 8.03 -6.41 -6.01
C LYS A 41 8.80 -7.10 -7.15
N ALA A 42 9.46 -8.21 -6.85
CA ALA A 42 10.24 -8.96 -7.84
C ALA A 42 9.37 -9.47 -9.00
N VAL A 43 8.14 -9.91 -8.72
CA VAL A 43 7.19 -10.32 -9.77
C VAL A 43 6.76 -9.13 -10.62
N ALA A 44 6.47 -7.98 -10.01
CA ALA A 44 6.12 -6.76 -10.75
C ALA A 44 7.24 -6.33 -11.69
N GLU A 45 8.48 -6.30 -11.21
CA GLU A 45 9.67 -5.98 -11.99
C GLU A 45 9.86 -6.98 -13.15
N LYS A 46 9.80 -8.29 -12.87
CA LYS A 46 9.99 -9.35 -13.85
C LYS A 46 8.92 -9.34 -14.95
N THR A 47 7.69 -9.02 -14.59
CA THR A 47 6.55 -9.02 -15.54
C THR A 47 6.30 -7.66 -16.17
N GLY A 48 7.02 -6.62 -15.76
CA GLY A 48 6.88 -5.25 -16.27
C GLY A 48 5.50 -4.65 -15.99
N VAL A 49 4.98 -4.87 -14.77
CA VAL A 49 3.72 -4.25 -14.32
C VAL A 49 3.99 -3.25 -13.21
N ALA A 50 3.04 -2.33 -12.98
CA ALA A 50 3.16 -1.35 -11.92
C ALA A 50 3.16 -2.03 -10.54
N PHE A 51 3.99 -1.53 -9.63
CA PHE A 51 4.05 -1.96 -8.24
C PHE A 51 3.64 -0.82 -7.31
N VAL A 52 2.84 -1.14 -6.30
CA VAL A 52 2.50 -0.22 -5.19
C VAL A 52 3.09 -0.78 -3.92
N ASP A 53 4.07 -0.09 -3.34
CA ASP A 53 4.64 -0.44 -2.03
C ASP A 53 3.71 0.00 -0.89
N HIS A 54 2.55 -0.65 -0.84
CA HIS A 54 1.53 -0.37 0.15
C HIS A 54 1.98 -0.66 1.58
N PHE A 55 2.85 -1.68 1.74
CA PHE A 55 3.43 -2.04 3.04
C PHE A 55 4.23 -0.90 3.64
N SER A 56 5.24 -0.40 2.91
CA SER A 56 6.12 0.64 3.43
C SER A 56 5.36 1.95 3.67
N LEU A 57 4.53 2.37 2.72
CA LEU A 57 3.77 3.61 2.84
C LEU A 57 2.79 3.59 4.02
N THR A 58 2.09 2.49 4.25
CA THR A 58 1.18 2.36 5.40
C THR A 58 1.95 2.26 6.72
N ARG A 59 3.07 1.53 6.74
CA ARG A 59 3.92 1.43 7.92
C ARG A 59 4.45 2.80 8.34
N ASP A 60 4.95 3.56 7.39
CA ASP A 60 5.53 4.88 7.66
C ASP A 60 4.45 5.83 8.20
N GLU A 61 3.23 5.80 7.66
CA GLU A 61 2.11 6.57 8.20
C GLU A 61 1.71 6.10 9.62
N TYR A 62 1.76 4.80 9.91
CA TYR A 62 1.54 4.30 11.28
C TYR A 62 2.62 4.77 12.25
N LEU A 63 3.87 4.83 11.83
CA LEU A 63 4.96 5.34 12.66
C LEU A 63 4.78 6.83 12.97
N ASP A 64 4.36 7.62 11.99
CA ASP A 64 4.07 9.06 12.15
C ASP A 64 2.88 9.32 13.08
N LEU A 65 1.83 8.51 13.01
CA LEU A 65 0.64 8.61 13.87
C LEU A 65 0.91 8.19 15.32
N GLY A 66 1.89 7.32 15.54
CA GLY A 66 2.29 6.87 16.85
C GLY A 66 1.43 5.75 17.45
N ALA A 67 1.97 5.13 18.51
CA ALA A 67 1.43 3.90 19.08
C ALA A 67 -0.01 4.01 19.59
N ALA A 68 -0.38 5.13 20.22
CA ALA A 68 -1.73 5.31 20.76
C ALA A 68 -2.80 5.25 19.66
N ALA A 69 -2.66 6.07 18.63
CA ALA A 69 -3.60 6.11 17.50
C ALA A 69 -3.66 4.77 16.76
N VAL A 70 -2.51 4.16 16.49
CA VAL A 70 -2.43 2.89 15.76
C VAL A 70 -3.04 1.73 16.54
N ASN A 71 -2.89 1.70 17.88
CA ASN A 71 -3.54 0.69 18.71
C ASN A 71 -5.08 0.80 18.69
N GLU A 72 -5.63 2.00 18.55
CA GLU A 72 -7.07 2.22 18.36
C GLU A 72 -7.53 1.80 16.96
N MET A 73 -6.70 1.98 15.96
CA MET A 73 -7.00 1.59 14.57
C MET A 73 -6.94 0.08 14.35
N LEU A 74 -6.09 -0.64 15.10
CA LEU A 74 -5.88 -2.08 15.02
C LEU A 74 -6.07 -2.73 16.41
N PRO A 75 -7.30 -2.70 16.97
CA PRO A 75 -7.51 -2.97 18.40
C PRO A 75 -7.35 -4.44 18.79
N SER A 76 -7.70 -5.37 17.92
CA SER A 76 -7.79 -6.80 18.25
C SER A 76 -6.43 -7.51 18.13
N ASP A 77 -6.09 -7.91 16.93
CA ASP A 77 -4.93 -8.76 16.61
C ASP A 77 -3.75 -7.97 16.00
N GLY A 78 -3.91 -6.66 15.87
CA GLY A 78 -2.91 -5.81 15.22
C GLY A 78 -2.86 -5.94 13.69
N ILE A 79 -3.86 -6.57 13.08
CA ILE A 79 -3.96 -6.79 11.63
C ILE A 79 -5.27 -6.24 11.08
N HIS A 80 -6.40 -6.62 11.69
CA HIS A 80 -7.72 -6.16 11.27
C HIS A 80 -7.98 -4.74 11.74
N THR A 81 -8.39 -3.89 10.80
CA THR A 81 -8.53 -2.45 11.03
C THR A 81 -9.95 -2.05 11.40
N THR A 82 -10.09 -0.98 12.17
CA THR A 82 -11.30 -0.17 12.22
C THR A 82 -11.46 0.65 10.94
N LEU A 83 -12.56 1.41 10.82
CA LEU A 83 -12.76 2.33 9.69
C LEU A 83 -11.60 3.34 9.57
N ALA A 84 -11.16 3.93 10.68
CA ALA A 84 -10.03 4.86 10.68
C ALA A 84 -8.73 4.23 10.16
N GLY A 85 -8.45 2.98 10.55
CA GLY A 85 -7.28 2.26 10.02
C GLY A 85 -7.42 1.90 8.53
N ALA A 86 -8.65 1.60 8.08
CA ALA A 86 -8.92 1.36 6.65
C ALA A 86 -8.74 2.64 5.81
N GLU A 87 -9.08 3.82 6.35
CA GLU A 87 -8.83 5.10 5.70
C GLU A 87 -7.33 5.39 5.55
N VAL A 88 -6.53 5.09 6.57
CA VAL A 88 -5.06 5.18 6.48
C VAL A 88 -4.53 4.26 5.38
N ALA A 89 -4.96 3.01 5.34
CA ALA A 89 -4.54 2.07 4.30
C ALA A 89 -4.93 2.56 2.90
N ALA A 90 -6.15 3.07 2.73
CA ALA A 90 -6.62 3.61 1.44
C ALA A 90 -5.77 4.81 0.98
N ARG A 91 -5.47 5.76 1.88
CA ARG A 91 -4.61 6.91 1.55
C ARG A 91 -3.21 6.47 1.16
N SER A 92 -2.63 5.55 1.90
CA SER A 92 -1.29 5.00 1.60
C SER A 92 -1.25 4.32 0.23
N PHE A 93 -2.31 3.61 -0.16
CA PHE A 93 -2.41 3.03 -1.51
C PHE A 93 -2.43 4.13 -2.59
N ILE A 94 -3.25 5.16 -2.41
CA ILE A 94 -3.33 6.29 -3.35
C ILE A 94 -1.98 6.99 -3.47
N ARG A 95 -1.27 7.22 -2.36
CA ARG A 95 0.11 7.74 -2.39
C ARG A 95 1.02 6.87 -3.23
N GLY A 96 0.94 5.55 -3.10
CA GLY A 96 1.72 4.62 -3.91
C GLY A 96 1.43 4.74 -5.41
N VAL A 97 0.16 4.91 -5.79
CA VAL A 97 -0.23 5.19 -7.18
C VAL A 97 0.36 6.52 -7.67
N LEU A 98 0.28 7.57 -6.85
CA LEU A 98 0.81 8.89 -7.20
C LEU A 98 2.33 8.90 -7.32
N CYS A 99 3.04 8.23 -6.41
CA CYS A 99 4.50 8.10 -6.46
C CYS A 99 5.00 7.36 -7.71
N ALA A 100 4.24 6.37 -8.18
CA ALA A 100 4.55 5.67 -9.42
C ALA A 100 4.26 6.51 -10.68
N GLY A 101 3.43 7.55 -10.57
CA GLY A 101 3.09 8.44 -11.67
C GLY A 101 2.43 7.72 -12.84
N PHE A 102 2.66 8.20 -14.05
CA PHE A 102 2.02 7.68 -15.27
C PHE A 102 2.38 6.24 -15.64
N VAL A 103 3.38 5.63 -15.02
CA VAL A 103 3.66 4.19 -15.18
C VAL A 103 2.63 3.32 -14.47
N ASN A 104 1.86 3.89 -13.53
CA ASN A 104 0.75 3.22 -12.89
C ASN A 104 -0.55 3.51 -13.64
N PRO A 105 -1.25 2.50 -14.15
CA PRO A 105 -2.47 2.69 -14.94
C PRO A 105 -3.63 3.34 -14.17
N LEU A 106 -3.61 3.35 -12.84
CA LEU A 106 -4.61 4.06 -12.02
C LEU A 106 -4.32 5.56 -11.88
N TYR A 107 -3.12 6.02 -12.18
CA TYR A 107 -2.74 7.42 -11.98
C TYR A 107 -3.71 8.44 -12.63
N PRO A 108 -4.20 8.24 -13.87
CA PRO A 108 -5.13 9.18 -14.49
C PRO A 108 -6.51 9.25 -13.80
N TYR A 109 -6.86 8.23 -13.01
CA TYR A 109 -8.16 8.11 -12.35
C TYR A 109 -8.15 8.63 -10.90
N VAL A 110 -7.00 9.05 -10.38
CA VAL A 110 -6.92 9.63 -9.04
C VAL A 110 -7.50 11.03 -9.06
N THR A 111 -8.61 11.25 -8.37
CA THR A 111 -9.31 12.55 -8.31
C THR A 111 -8.50 13.60 -7.55
N ALA A 112 -8.87 14.86 -7.69
CA ALA A 112 -8.23 15.96 -6.96
C ALA A 112 -8.38 15.79 -5.44
N GLU A 113 -9.58 15.38 -4.99
CA GLU A 113 -9.86 15.12 -3.58
C GLU A 113 -9.00 13.98 -3.04
N ALA A 114 -8.90 12.88 -3.79
CA ALA A 114 -8.07 11.75 -3.40
C ALA A 114 -6.58 12.14 -3.32
N ARG A 115 -6.09 13.02 -4.19
CA ARG A 115 -4.73 13.56 -4.11
C ARG A 115 -4.50 14.34 -2.82
N ILE A 116 -5.44 15.21 -2.43
CA ILE A 116 -5.33 16.01 -1.20
C ILE A 116 -5.36 15.13 0.04
N VAL A 117 -6.32 14.17 0.10
CA VAL A 117 -6.45 13.29 1.28
C VAL A 117 -5.27 12.33 1.41
N SER A 118 -4.58 12.01 0.31
CA SER A 118 -3.42 11.11 0.34
C SER A 118 -2.14 11.78 0.87
N LEU A 119 -2.12 13.09 1.01
CA LEU A 119 -1.00 13.80 1.64
C LEU A 119 -0.94 13.44 3.13
N SER A 120 0.26 13.32 3.66
CA SER A 120 0.45 13.15 5.11
C SER A 120 -0.03 14.39 5.88
N PRO A 121 -0.31 14.28 7.19
CA PRO A 121 -0.68 15.44 8.00
C PRO A 121 0.33 16.59 7.96
N ALA A 122 1.62 16.28 7.75
CA ALA A 122 2.69 17.27 7.63
C ALA A 122 2.73 17.98 6.26
N GLU A 123 2.06 17.41 5.23
CA GLU A 123 2.02 17.92 3.85
C GLU A 123 0.69 18.64 3.54
N ARG A 124 -0.27 18.62 4.47
CA ARG A 124 -1.56 19.33 4.43
C ARG A 124 -1.48 20.61 5.24
#